data_75f3d44f84be6a1d04a233cb4d87db97
#
_entry.id   75f3d44f84be6a1d04a233cb4d87db97
#
_cell.length_a   1.000
_cell.length_b   1.000
_cell.length_c   1.000
_cell.angle_alpha   90.00
_cell.angle_beta   90.00
_cell.angle_gamma   90.00
#
_symmetry.space_group_name_H-M   'P 1'
#
loop_
_entity.id
_entity.type
_entity.pdbx_description
1 polymer ?
#
loop_
_entity_poly.entity_id
_entity_poly.type
_entity_poly.pdbx_seq_one_letter_code
_entity_poly.pdbx_strand_id
1 'polypeptide(L)'
;MEKIKQERIRNFCIIAHIDHGKSTLADRIIEMTGTLTEREMQSQVLDNMDIERERGITIKSQTVRIVYKAEDGEEYIFNLIDTPGHVDFNYEVSRALAACDGAILVVDATQGIQAQTLANTYLALDHNLEIIPVINKVDLPSADPDLVAHEIEDVIGLEALDAPRISAKTGLNVKEVLEAVVKRLPPPGGSIENPLQALVFDSLYDSYKGVIIFCRIKEGSVKKGSNIRFMATGAEFTVTEVGTFAPGQFIPGEELTPGMVGYITASIKNIRDARVGDTVTTVDKPAKEALPGYKKVQSMVYCGIYPSDSQKYPDLRDALEKLQLNDAALNYEAETSAALGFGFRCGFLGLLHLDVVQERLEREYDLDLVTTAPSVIYHVYKTDGSMMELTNPSNLPDPAEIAHMEEPIVEAEIMVTSEFVGAIMTLCQERRGIYKSTEYIDQTRAVLKYDLPLNEIIYDFFDALKSRSRGYASFDYELKGYQEGKMVKLDILVNKQQIDALSFIVHAGSAYERGKKMCEKLKNEIPRQLFEIPIQAAIGGHVVARETVKALRKDVLAKCYGGDISRKKKLLEKQKEGKKRMRQFGNVEIPQSAFMSVLKLDED
;
A
#
# COMPACT_ATOMS: atom_id res chain seq x y z
N MET A 1 39.32 -7.90 -0.49
CA MET A 1 38.27 -8.88 -0.13
C MET A 1 38.57 -10.14 -0.91
N GLU A 2 38.77 -11.28 -0.23
CA GLU A 2 38.83 -12.56 -0.94
C GLU A 2 37.59 -12.77 -1.78
N LYS A 3 37.74 -13.26 -3.03
CA LYS A 3 36.61 -13.59 -3.91
C LYS A 3 35.88 -14.77 -3.28
N ILE A 4 34.78 -14.49 -2.56
CA ILE A 4 33.93 -15.54 -2.02
C ILE A 4 33.34 -16.31 -3.20
N LYS A 5 33.41 -17.63 -3.14
CA LYS A 5 32.93 -18.51 -4.21
C LYS A 5 31.41 -18.40 -4.33
N GLN A 6 30.89 -18.42 -5.56
CA GLN A 6 29.46 -18.40 -5.86
C GLN A 6 28.66 -19.45 -5.06
N GLU A 7 29.24 -20.63 -4.83
CA GLU A 7 28.66 -21.72 -4.04
C GLU A 7 28.33 -21.33 -2.59
N ARG A 8 28.93 -20.25 -2.07
CA ARG A 8 28.74 -19.76 -0.70
C ARG A 8 27.86 -18.50 -0.63
N ILE A 9 27.17 -18.17 -1.70
CA ILE A 9 26.17 -17.10 -1.70
C ILE A 9 24.79 -17.70 -1.39
N ARG A 10 23.99 -17.00 -0.60
CA ARG A 10 22.58 -17.32 -0.33
C ARG A 10 21.76 -16.04 -0.47
N ASN A 11 20.82 -16.04 -1.39
CA ASN A 11 19.92 -14.93 -1.63
C ASN A 11 18.53 -15.31 -1.11
N PHE A 12 18.06 -14.65 -0.09
CA PHE A 12 16.79 -14.99 0.52
C PHE A 12 16.05 -13.77 1.06
N CYS A 13 14.76 -13.91 1.21
CA CYS A 13 13.90 -12.94 1.86
C CYS A 13 13.23 -13.55 3.09
N ILE A 14 12.60 -12.69 3.89
CA ILE A 14 11.74 -13.11 5.00
C ILE A 14 10.31 -12.74 4.63
N ILE A 15 9.44 -13.74 4.60
CA ILE A 15 8.00 -13.58 4.38
C ILE A 15 7.26 -13.94 5.67
N ALA A 16 6.25 -13.16 6.00
CA ALA A 16 5.47 -13.35 7.22
C ALA A 16 4.14 -12.59 7.11
N HIS A 17 3.18 -12.97 7.93
CA HIS A 17 2.04 -12.11 8.24
C HIS A 17 2.48 -10.91 9.08
N ILE A 18 1.67 -9.85 9.09
CA ILE A 18 1.88 -8.68 9.96
C ILE A 18 1.99 -9.15 11.42
N ASP A 19 2.89 -8.57 12.19
CA ASP A 19 3.15 -8.88 13.61
C ASP A 19 3.68 -10.29 13.92
N HIS A 20 3.99 -11.15 12.94
CA HIS A 20 4.62 -12.45 13.19
C HIS A 20 6.11 -12.34 13.57
N GLY A 21 6.70 -11.14 13.47
CA GLY A 21 8.06 -10.85 13.94
C GLY A 21 9.13 -10.86 12.84
N LYS A 22 8.75 -10.57 11.60
CA LYS A 22 9.64 -10.46 10.44
C LYS A 22 10.81 -9.51 10.69
N SER A 23 10.53 -8.22 10.95
CA SER A 23 11.56 -7.18 11.17
C SER A 23 12.40 -7.47 12.42
N THR A 24 11.79 -8.05 13.47
CA THR A 24 12.52 -8.48 14.67
C THR A 24 13.52 -9.60 14.37
N LEU A 25 13.16 -10.54 13.48
CA LEU A 25 14.08 -11.60 13.06
C LEU A 25 15.20 -11.03 12.18
N ALA A 26 14.90 -10.13 11.27
CA ALA A 26 15.91 -9.44 10.45
C ALA A 26 16.93 -8.69 11.33
N ASP A 27 16.47 -7.90 12.30
CA ASP A 27 17.33 -7.22 13.27
C ASP A 27 18.23 -8.21 14.02
N ARG A 28 17.66 -9.32 14.47
CA ARG A 28 18.41 -10.32 15.23
C ARG A 28 19.47 -11.03 14.37
N ILE A 29 19.18 -11.26 13.10
CA ILE A 29 20.16 -11.80 12.14
C ILE A 29 21.33 -10.83 11.96
N ILE A 30 21.05 -9.53 11.78
CA ILE A 30 22.06 -8.48 11.61
C ILE A 30 22.94 -8.36 12.86
N GLU A 31 22.35 -8.41 14.04
CA GLU A 31 23.04 -8.35 15.32
C GLU A 31 23.96 -9.57 15.53
N MET A 32 23.42 -10.78 15.37
CA MET A 32 24.17 -12.02 15.61
C MET A 32 25.34 -12.23 14.65
N THR A 33 25.24 -11.68 13.44
CA THR A 33 26.32 -11.75 12.44
C THR A 33 27.35 -10.66 12.60
N GLY A 34 27.15 -9.74 13.55
CA GLY A 34 28.07 -8.62 13.78
C GLY A 34 28.17 -7.64 12.61
N THR A 35 27.15 -7.61 11.76
CA THR A 35 27.09 -6.69 10.61
C THR A 35 27.03 -5.24 11.06
N LEU A 36 26.39 -4.98 12.20
CA LEU A 36 26.40 -3.70 12.92
C LEU A 36 26.92 -3.91 14.35
N THR A 37 27.54 -2.88 14.90
CA THR A 37 27.96 -2.88 16.31
C THR A 37 26.76 -2.64 17.23
N GLU A 38 26.83 -3.05 18.50
CA GLU A 38 25.77 -2.83 19.49
C GLU A 38 25.32 -1.34 19.61
N ARG A 39 26.24 -0.40 19.32
CA ARG A 39 25.94 1.05 19.35
C ARG A 39 25.20 1.55 18.13
N GLU A 40 25.33 0.86 17.01
CA GLU A 40 24.68 1.18 15.73
C GLU A 40 23.33 0.48 15.59
N MET A 41 23.10 -0.56 16.40
CA MET A 41 21.83 -1.28 16.41
C MET A 41 20.71 -0.39 16.94
N GLN A 42 19.66 -0.28 16.14
CA GLN A 42 18.37 0.34 16.49
C GLN A 42 17.28 -0.69 16.26
N SER A 43 16.13 -0.50 16.87
CA SER A 43 14.95 -1.32 16.55
C SER A 43 14.53 -1.07 15.11
N GLN A 44 14.24 -2.13 14.36
CA GLN A 44 13.85 -2.06 12.96
C GLN A 44 14.91 -1.35 12.09
N VAL A 45 16.14 -1.86 12.17
CA VAL A 45 17.32 -1.28 11.47
C VAL A 45 17.12 -1.19 9.96
N LEU A 46 16.38 -2.11 9.36
CA LEU A 46 16.09 -2.12 7.93
C LEU A 46 14.94 -1.17 7.56
N ASP A 47 14.08 -0.79 8.49
CA ASP A 47 13.00 0.15 8.25
C ASP A 47 13.57 1.59 8.27
N ASN A 48 13.91 2.11 7.09
CA ASN A 48 14.61 3.39 6.96
C ASN A 48 13.71 4.61 7.05
N MET A 49 12.41 4.45 6.83
CA MET A 49 11.45 5.55 6.92
C MET A 49 10.90 5.68 8.36
N ASP A 50 10.73 6.92 8.82
CA ASP A 50 10.11 7.17 10.14
C ASP A 50 8.70 6.59 10.21
N ILE A 51 7.95 6.65 9.09
CA ILE A 51 6.60 6.09 8.96
C ILE A 51 6.60 4.56 9.18
N GLU A 52 7.60 3.84 8.66
CA GLU A 52 7.73 2.38 8.87
C GLU A 52 7.87 2.06 10.34
N ARG A 53 8.74 2.80 11.05
CA ARG A 53 9.00 2.61 12.49
C ARG A 53 7.80 2.99 13.35
N GLU A 54 7.13 4.09 13.03
CA GLU A 54 5.95 4.55 13.77
C GLU A 54 4.77 3.59 13.64
N ARG A 55 4.57 3.02 12.44
CA ARG A 55 3.48 2.09 12.15
C ARG A 55 3.82 0.63 12.44
N GLY A 56 5.11 0.32 12.64
CA GLY A 56 5.60 -1.05 12.87
C GLY A 56 5.47 -1.96 11.65
N ILE A 57 5.47 -1.39 10.43
CA ILE A 57 5.33 -2.13 9.17
C ILE A 57 6.44 -1.77 8.20
N THR A 58 6.96 -2.76 7.48
CA THR A 58 7.85 -2.50 6.34
C THR A 58 7.02 -2.10 5.13
N ILE A 59 7.37 -0.98 4.51
CA ILE A 59 6.70 -0.42 3.33
C ILE A 59 7.53 -0.72 2.09
N LYS A 60 8.84 -0.47 2.15
CA LYS A 60 9.76 -0.66 1.05
C LYS A 60 10.77 -1.76 1.35
N SER A 61 11.00 -2.65 0.36
CA SER A 61 12.00 -3.70 0.47
C SER A 61 13.40 -3.12 0.68
N GLN A 62 14.13 -3.66 1.65
CA GLN A 62 15.51 -3.29 1.94
C GLN A 62 16.43 -4.49 1.72
N THR A 63 17.60 -4.22 1.18
CA THR A 63 18.59 -5.26 0.89
C THR A 63 19.83 -5.05 1.74
N VAL A 64 20.31 -6.10 2.38
CA VAL A 64 21.54 -6.09 3.14
C VAL A 64 22.40 -7.30 2.82
N ARG A 65 23.71 -7.09 2.64
CA ARG A 65 24.69 -8.15 2.51
C ARG A 65 25.32 -8.42 3.88
N ILE A 66 25.28 -9.67 4.29
CA ILE A 66 25.74 -10.17 5.59
C ILE A 66 26.84 -11.21 5.33
N VAL A 67 27.88 -11.22 6.14
CA VAL A 67 28.89 -12.28 6.15
C VAL A 67 28.62 -13.15 7.36
N TYR A 68 28.34 -14.44 7.13
CA TYR A 68 28.04 -15.40 8.18
C TYR A 68 29.09 -16.51 8.20
N LYS A 69 29.69 -16.77 9.37
CA LYS A 69 30.56 -17.91 9.61
C LYS A 69 29.76 -19.08 10.13
N ALA A 70 29.54 -20.08 9.28
CA ALA A 70 28.74 -21.25 9.58
C ALA A 70 29.45 -22.27 10.48
N GLU A 71 28.71 -23.29 10.95
CA GLU A 71 29.24 -24.37 11.79
C GLU A 71 30.27 -25.25 11.05
N ASP A 72 30.23 -25.31 9.74
CA ASP A 72 31.22 -26.00 8.91
C ASP A 72 32.58 -25.26 8.89
N GLY A 73 32.67 -24.09 9.51
CA GLY A 73 33.86 -23.26 9.60
C GLY A 73 34.08 -22.33 8.41
N GLU A 74 33.20 -22.39 7.40
CA GLU A 74 33.30 -21.60 6.18
C GLU A 74 32.49 -20.29 6.28
N GLU A 75 32.89 -19.28 5.50
CA GLU A 75 32.19 -18.01 5.42
C GLU A 75 31.21 -18.01 4.25
N TYR A 76 29.97 -17.64 4.53
CA TYR A 76 28.89 -17.48 3.57
C TYR A 76 28.50 -16.03 3.42
N ILE A 77 28.08 -15.64 2.22
CA ILE A 77 27.45 -14.36 1.96
C ILE A 77 25.95 -14.56 1.92
N PHE A 78 25.25 -13.90 2.82
CA PHE A 78 23.80 -13.81 2.84
C PHE A 78 23.39 -12.46 2.26
N ASN A 79 22.63 -12.47 1.17
CA ASN A 79 21.92 -11.31 0.68
C ASN A 79 20.48 -11.43 1.19
N LEU A 80 20.22 -10.75 2.30
CA LEU A 80 18.88 -10.68 2.89
C LEU A 80 18.12 -9.54 2.24
N ILE A 81 16.94 -9.84 1.70
CA ILE A 81 15.99 -8.86 1.17
C ILE A 81 14.78 -8.85 2.10
N ASP A 82 14.62 -7.81 2.88
CA ASP A 82 13.44 -7.62 3.72
C ASP A 82 12.24 -7.21 2.86
N THR A 83 11.07 -7.80 3.11
CA THR A 83 9.87 -7.62 2.29
C THR A 83 8.74 -7.00 3.10
N PRO A 84 7.85 -6.19 2.51
CA PRO A 84 6.60 -5.81 3.17
C PRO A 84 5.75 -7.03 3.57
N GLY A 85 4.93 -6.86 4.59
CA GLY A 85 3.99 -7.91 5.05
C GLY A 85 2.53 -7.60 4.72
N HIS A 86 2.20 -6.43 4.16
CA HIS A 86 0.82 -5.99 3.93
C HIS A 86 0.38 -6.22 2.48
N VAL A 87 -0.90 -6.56 2.28
CA VAL A 87 -1.48 -6.86 0.95
C VAL A 87 -1.28 -5.72 -0.07
N ASP A 88 -1.39 -4.47 0.35
CA ASP A 88 -1.19 -3.32 -0.53
C ASP A 88 0.22 -3.26 -1.15
N PHE A 89 1.19 -3.95 -0.55
CA PHE A 89 2.58 -3.99 -1.02
C PHE A 89 2.99 -5.33 -1.64
N ASN A 90 2.03 -6.21 -2.02
CA ASN A 90 2.32 -7.50 -2.66
C ASN A 90 3.21 -7.37 -3.90
N TYR A 91 3.15 -6.23 -4.58
CA TYR A 91 4.03 -5.94 -5.70
C TYR A 91 5.51 -5.82 -5.29
N GLU A 92 5.81 -5.16 -4.17
CA GLU A 92 7.17 -5.08 -3.62
C GLU A 92 7.64 -6.49 -3.17
N VAL A 93 6.74 -7.29 -2.59
CA VAL A 93 7.02 -8.69 -2.22
C VAL A 93 7.41 -9.49 -3.46
N SER A 94 6.61 -9.46 -4.52
CA SER A 94 6.88 -10.21 -5.76
C SER A 94 8.23 -9.83 -6.39
N ARG A 95 8.62 -8.56 -6.34
CA ARG A 95 9.93 -8.10 -6.82
C ARG A 95 11.09 -8.65 -5.99
N ALA A 96 10.96 -8.60 -4.68
CA ALA A 96 11.97 -9.14 -3.76
C ALA A 96 12.14 -10.65 -3.96
N LEU A 97 11.03 -11.39 -4.08
CA LEU A 97 11.03 -12.84 -4.32
C LEU A 97 11.79 -13.21 -5.60
N ALA A 98 11.58 -12.50 -6.71
CA ALA A 98 12.29 -12.78 -7.97
C ALA A 98 13.81 -12.55 -7.88
N ALA A 99 14.28 -11.77 -6.92
CA ALA A 99 15.71 -11.58 -6.66
C ALA A 99 16.30 -12.64 -5.71
N CYS A 100 15.48 -13.52 -5.14
CA CYS A 100 15.87 -14.55 -4.18
C CYS A 100 16.02 -15.95 -4.80
N ASP A 101 16.65 -16.86 -4.06
CA ASP A 101 16.73 -18.28 -4.31
C ASP A 101 15.92 -19.08 -3.27
N GLY A 102 15.54 -18.41 -2.17
CA GLY A 102 14.70 -18.99 -1.13
C GLY A 102 14.04 -17.93 -0.26
N ALA A 103 13.13 -18.39 0.60
CA ALA A 103 12.39 -17.56 1.53
C ALA A 103 12.34 -18.21 2.92
N ILE A 104 12.48 -17.42 3.97
CA ILE A 104 12.18 -17.82 5.35
C ILE A 104 10.73 -17.46 5.62
N LEU A 105 9.89 -18.46 5.88
CA LEU A 105 8.49 -18.27 6.26
C LEU A 105 8.37 -18.22 7.77
N VAL A 106 8.09 -17.03 8.33
CA VAL A 106 7.94 -16.85 9.77
C VAL A 106 6.48 -16.98 10.18
N VAL A 107 6.18 -17.92 11.05
CA VAL A 107 4.85 -18.16 11.60
C VAL A 107 4.87 -17.99 13.12
N ASP A 108 3.91 -17.25 13.66
CA ASP A 108 3.75 -17.00 15.09
C ASP A 108 3.20 -18.27 15.79
N ALA A 109 3.90 -18.77 16.79
CA ALA A 109 3.50 -19.95 17.56
C ALA A 109 2.19 -19.80 18.34
N THR A 110 1.67 -18.56 18.46
CA THR A 110 0.42 -18.27 19.18
C THR A 110 -0.78 -18.06 18.25
N GLN A 111 -0.53 -17.68 16.99
CA GLN A 111 -1.58 -17.35 16.01
C GLN A 111 -1.67 -18.38 14.88
N GLY A 112 -0.59 -19.11 14.60
CA GLY A 112 -0.52 -20.05 13.50
C GLY A 112 -0.57 -19.39 12.13
N ILE A 113 -1.09 -20.10 11.14
CA ILE A 113 -1.22 -19.63 9.76
C ILE A 113 -2.30 -18.55 9.66
N GLN A 114 -2.01 -17.50 8.89
CA GLN A 114 -2.90 -16.37 8.60
C GLN A 114 -3.05 -16.19 7.07
N ALA A 115 -4.03 -15.41 6.60
CA ALA A 115 -4.30 -15.23 5.16
C ALA A 115 -3.06 -14.78 4.36
N GLN A 116 -2.32 -13.80 4.86
CA GLN A 116 -1.10 -13.32 4.21
C GLN A 116 0.05 -14.36 4.27
N THR A 117 0.05 -15.27 5.26
CA THR A 117 0.99 -16.40 5.28
C THR A 117 0.81 -17.27 4.05
N LEU A 118 -0.44 -17.61 3.72
CA LEU A 118 -0.78 -18.40 2.53
C LEU A 118 -0.44 -17.64 1.24
N ALA A 119 -0.91 -16.42 1.11
CA ALA A 119 -0.69 -15.60 -0.08
C ALA A 119 0.82 -15.42 -0.38
N ASN A 120 1.62 -15.05 0.61
CA ASN A 120 3.06 -14.89 0.45
C ASN A 120 3.77 -16.21 0.14
N THR A 121 3.29 -17.33 0.70
CA THR A 121 3.84 -18.66 0.42
C THR A 121 3.57 -19.06 -1.03
N TYR A 122 2.35 -18.87 -1.54
CA TYR A 122 2.03 -19.16 -2.93
C TYR A 122 2.83 -18.28 -3.89
N LEU A 123 3.00 -16.99 -3.60
CA LEU A 123 3.88 -16.12 -4.38
C LEU A 123 5.32 -16.62 -4.41
N ALA A 124 5.85 -17.13 -3.29
CA ALA A 124 7.20 -17.70 -3.24
C ALA A 124 7.30 -18.99 -4.07
N LEU A 125 6.28 -19.84 -4.03
CA LEU A 125 6.20 -21.08 -4.83
C LEU A 125 6.11 -20.77 -6.33
N ASP A 126 5.36 -19.75 -6.74
CA ASP A 126 5.27 -19.29 -8.13
C ASP A 126 6.63 -18.85 -8.69
N HIS A 127 7.50 -18.34 -7.81
CA HIS A 127 8.90 -18.02 -8.14
C HIS A 127 9.87 -19.20 -8.01
N ASN A 128 9.38 -20.41 -7.73
CA ASN A 128 10.18 -21.64 -7.49
C ASN A 128 11.23 -21.47 -6.38
N LEU A 129 10.90 -20.75 -5.32
CA LEU A 129 11.81 -20.57 -4.17
C LEU A 129 11.77 -21.76 -3.23
N GLU A 130 12.92 -22.12 -2.67
CA GLU A 130 12.98 -23.01 -1.51
C GLU A 130 12.46 -22.27 -0.27
N ILE A 131 11.47 -22.83 0.42
CA ILE A 131 10.84 -22.20 1.58
C ILE A 131 11.28 -22.92 2.86
N ILE A 132 11.82 -22.13 3.80
CA ILE A 132 12.22 -22.61 5.13
C ILE A 132 11.19 -22.11 6.14
N PRO A 133 10.28 -22.96 6.66
CA PRO A 133 9.38 -22.57 7.74
C PRO A 133 10.17 -22.36 9.05
N VAL A 134 9.76 -21.32 9.79
CA VAL A 134 10.33 -20.95 11.10
C VAL A 134 9.18 -20.58 12.03
N ILE A 135 9.12 -21.21 13.19
CA ILE A 135 8.08 -20.99 14.20
C ILE A 135 8.62 -20.02 15.25
N ASN A 136 8.06 -18.81 15.28
CA ASN A 136 8.52 -17.72 16.12
C ASN A 136 7.63 -17.50 17.35
N LYS A 137 8.13 -16.72 18.31
CA LYS A 137 7.48 -16.33 19.57
C LYS A 137 7.21 -17.50 20.51
N VAL A 138 8.09 -18.51 20.49
CA VAL A 138 7.98 -19.68 21.40
C VAL A 138 8.19 -19.32 22.88
N ASP A 139 8.63 -18.11 23.16
CA ASP A 139 8.78 -17.56 24.52
C ASP A 139 7.45 -17.14 25.16
N LEU A 140 6.37 -17.05 24.40
CA LEU A 140 5.07 -16.64 24.91
C LEU A 140 4.34 -17.80 25.60
N PRO A 141 3.62 -17.57 26.72
CA PRO A 141 2.92 -18.62 27.45
C PRO A 141 1.81 -19.34 26.67
N SER A 142 1.26 -18.69 25.65
CA SER A 142 0.21 -19.22 24.78
C SER A 142 0.75 -19.90 23.52
N ALA A 143 2.08 -20.02 23.38
CA ALA A 143 2.68 -20.61 22.21
C ALA A 143 2.47 -22.12 22.17
N ASP A 144 2.04 -22.63 21.01
CA ASP A 144 1.96 -24.08 20.72
C ASP A 144 2.70 -24.39 19.41
N PRO A 145 4.05 -24.51 19.46
CA PRO A 145 4.84 -24.73 18.25
C PRO A 145 4.58 -26.08 17.59
N ASP A 146 4.15 -27.12 18.34
CA ASP A 146 3.83 -28.42 17.76
C ASP A 146 2.56 -28.35 16.91
N LEU A 147 1.53 -27.70 17.43
CA LEU A 147 0.29 -27.46 16.67
C LEU A 147 0.57 -26.68 15.39
N VAL A 148 1.34 -25.60 15.48
CA VAL A 148 1.66 -24.75 14.31
C VAL A 148 2.51 -25.50 13.29
N ALA A 149 3.43 -26.39 13.72
CA ALA A 149 4.19 -27.23 12.81
C ALA A 149 3.27 -28.14 11.98
N HIS A 150 2.30 -28.81 12.63
CA HIS A 150 1.31 -29.64 11.95
C HIS A 150 0.42 -28.83 11.00
N GLU A 151 0.01 -27.63 11.41
CA GLU A 151 -0.75 -26.74 10.52
C GLU A 151 0.00 -26.39 9.23
N ILE A 152 1.30 -26.08 9.34
CA ILE A 152 2.13 -25.77 8.17
C ILE A 152 2.19 -26.98 7.23
N GLU A 153 2.30 -28.19 7.77
CA GLU A 153 2.31 -29.41 6.95
C GLU A 153 0.95 -29.70 6.32
N ASP A 154 -0.12 -29.61 7.10
CA ASP A 154 -1.47 -29.97 6.65
C ASP A 154 -2.07 -28.94 5.68
N VAL A 155 -1.83 -27.66 5.91
CA VAL A 155 -2.47 -26.57 5.15
C VAL A 155 -1.61 -26.11 3.96
N ILE A 156 -0.30 -26.03 4.15
CA ILE A 156 0.62 -25.52 3.13
C ILE A 156 1.32 -26.66 2.39
N GLY A 157 1.55 -27.79 3.07
CA GLY A 157 2.28 -28.93 2.52
C GLY A 157 3.80 -28.79 2.60
N LEU A 158 4.31 -27.92 3.48
CA LEU A 158 5.75 -27.75 3.74
C LEU A 158 6.16 -28.59 4.94
N GLU A 159 7.31 -29.28 4.87
CA GLU A 159 7.89 -30.01 6.02
C GLU A 159 8.25 -29.01 7.14
N ALA A 160 7.56 -29.10 8.28
CA ALA A 160 7.69 -28.17 9.39
C ALA A 160 7.88 -28.80 10.78
N LEU A 161 7.79 -30.12 10.91
CA LEU A 161 7.98 -30.80 12.21
C LEU A 161 9.37 -30.52 12.78
N ASP A 162 10.39 -30.45 11.92
CA ASP A 162 11.78 -30.16 12.29
C ASP A 162 12.13 -28.66 12.05
N ALA A 163 11.13 -27.79 11.86
CA ALA A 163 11.36 -26.36 11.65
C ALA A 163 11.99 -25.71 12.89
N PRO A 164 12.93 -24.76 12.72
CA PRO A 164 13.50 -24.00 13.83
C PRO A 164 12.41 -23.31 14.67
N ARG A 165 12.44 -23.57 15.99
CA ARG A 165 11.53 -23.00 16.99
C ARG A 165 12.24 -21.88 17.73
N ILE A 166 11.90 -20.64 17.42
CA ILE A 166 12.69 -19.48 17.82
C ILE A 166 11.90 -18.48 18.64
N SER A 167 12.64 -17.62 19.33
CA SER A 167 12.16 -16.32 19.75
C SER A 167 13.08 -15.25 19.15
N ALA A 168 12.63 -14.56 18.13
CA ALA A 168 13.36 -13.45 17.53
C ALA A 168 13.62 -12.33 18.56
N LYS A 169 12.67 -12.12 19.49
CA LYS A 169 12.78 -11.12 20.56
C LYS A 169 13.92 -11.42 21.53
N THR A 170 14.08 -12.67 21.95
CA THR A 170 15.11 -13.06 22.93
C THR A 170 16.41 -13.56 22.30
N GLY A 171 16.40 -13.85 20.98
CA GLY A 171 17.51 -14.46 20.25
C GLY A 171 17.59 -15.98 20.37
N LEU A 172 16.60 -16.61 21.05
CA LEU A 172 16.59 -18.06 21.24
C LEU A 172 16.54 -18.78 19.89
N ASN A 173 17.46 -19.72 19.68
CA ASN A 173 17.56 -20.61 18.52
C ASN A 173 17.67 -19.92 17.13
N VAL A 174 17.88 -18.61 17.06
CA VAL A 174 17.99 -17.88 15.77
C VAL A 174 19.18 -18.40 14.95
N LYS A 175 20.24 -18.90 15.60
CA LYS A 175 21.36 -19.53 14.90
C LYS A 175 20.93 -20.75 14.07
N GLU A 176 19.94 -21.51 14.51
CA GLU A 176 19.42 -22.67 13.77
C GLU A 176 18.80 -22.24 12.43
N VAL A 177 18.20 -21.04 12.38
CA VAL A 177 17.67 -20.47 11.14
C VAL A 177 18.81 -20.19 10.15
N LEU A 178 19.91 -19.60 10.61
CA LEU A 178 21.07 -19.29 9.76
C LEU A 178 21.71 -20.58 9.22
N GLU A 179 21.81 -21.63 10.06
CA GLU A 179 22.31 -22.93 9.63
C GLU A 179 21.35 -23.63 8.66
N ALA A 180 20.04 -23.47 8.84
CA ALA A 180 19.05 -23.97 7.89
C ALA A 180 19.19 -23.28 6.52
N VAL A 181 19.43 -21.98 6.49
CA VAL A 181 19.72 -21.22 5.26
C VAL A 181 20.96 -21.78 4.54
N VAL A 182 22.04 -22.06 5.27
CA VAL A 182 23.25 -22.66 4.68
C VAL A 182 22.97 -24.03 4.09
N LYS A 183 22.23 -24.89 4.83
CA LYS A 183 22.02 -26.31 4.48
C LYS A 183 20.94 -26.54 3.42
N ARG A 184 19.84 -25.77 3.47
CA ARG A 184 18.65 -26.01 2.62
C ARG A 184 18.62 -25.14 1.37
N LEU A 185 19.06 -23.86 1.45
CA LEU A 185 18.99 -23.02 0.28
C LEU A 185 20.06 -23.40 -0.75
N PRO A 186 19.68 -23.50 -2.04
CA PRO A 186 20.64 -23.77 -3.09
C PRO A 186 21.56 -22.55 -3.31
N PRO A 187 22.81 -22.75 -3.72
CA PRO A 187 23.64 -21.67 -4.21
C PRO A 187 23.06 -21.13 -5.53
N PRO A 188 23.27 -19.83 -5.82
CA PRO A 188 22.81 -19.25 -7.08
C PRO A 188 23.53 -19.87 -8.27
N GLY A 189 22.79 -20.10 -9.36
CA GLY A 189 23.33 -20.56 -10.64
C GLY A 189 23.98 -19.40 -11.45
N GLY A 190 24.34 -19.70 -12.71
CA GLY A 190 24.87 -18.74 -13.66
C GLY A 190 26.38 -18.87 -13.92
N SER A 191 26.84 -18.37 -15.08
CA SER A 191 28.25 -18.39 -15.47
C SER A 191 28.74 -17.00 -15.85
N ILE A 192 29.94 -16.65 -15.41
CA ILE A 192 30.60 -15.37 -15.71
C ILE A 192 30.94 -15.23 -17.22
N GLU A 193 31.06 -16.36 -17.93
CA GLU A 193 31.38 -16.38 -19.34
C GLU A 193 30.19 -16.07 -20.26
N ASN A 194 28.96 -16.17 -19.73
CA ASN A 194 27.75 -15.86 -20.46
C ASN A 194 27.56 -14.34 -20.67
N PRO A 195 26.73 -13.91 -21.63
CA PRO A 195 26.30 -12.52 -21.72
C PRO A 195 25.67 -12.06 -20.42
N LEU A 196 25.89 -10.80 -20.04
CA LEU A 196 25.29 -10.23 -18.84
C LEU A 196 23.76 -10.30 -18.93
N GLN A 197 23.16 -10.85 -17.89
CA GLN A 197 21.75 -10.75 -17.58
C GLN A 197 21.59 -10.36 -16.11
N ALA A 198 21.29 -9.08 -15.86
CA ALA A 198 21.03 -8.57 -14.54
C ALA A 198 19.54 -8.16 -14.44
N LEU A 199 18.81 -8.76 -13.50
CA LEU A 199 17.41 -8.44 -13.21
C LEU A 199 17.37 -7.20 -12.34
N VAL A 200 16.69 -6.15 -12.81
CA VAL A 200 16.42 -4.95 -12.01
C VAL A 200 15.21 -5.22 -11.13
N PHE A 201 15.40 -5.32 -9.82
CA PHE A 201 14.30 -5.58 -8.89
C PHE A 201 13.85 -4.33 -8.12
N ASP A 202 14.69 -3.29 -8.00
CA ASP A 202 14.33 -2.00 -7.42
C ASP A 202 15.20 -0.88 -7.98
N SER A 203 14.86 0.37 -7.68
CA SER A 203 15.66 1.55 -8.00
C SER A 203 15.47 2.66 -6.97
N LEU A 204 16.50 3.48 -6.82
CA LEU A 204 16.47 4.65 -5.96
C LEU A 204 16.99 5.85 -6.75
N TYR A 205 16.34 7.00 -6.61
CA TYR A 205 16.86 8.25 -7.16
C TYR A 205 17.69 8.98 -6.11
N ASP A 206 18.92 9.29 -6.47
CA ASP A 206 19.82 10.13 -5.70
C ASP A 206 20.12 11.41 -6.49
N SER A 207 20.05 12.57 -5.84
CA SER A 207 20.23 13.87 -6.50
C SER A 207 21.64 14.07 -7.08
N TYR A 208 22.64 13.33 -6.59
CA TYR A 208 24.06 13.42 -7.02
C TYR A 208 24.43 12.29 -8.00
N LYS A 209 23.99 11.06 -7.73
CA LYS A 209 24.34 9.87 -8.52
C LYS A 209 23.36 9.59 -9.67
N GLY A 210 22.18 10.24 -9.65
CA GLY A 210 21.06 9.91 -10.53
C GLY A 210 20.34 8.63 -10.08
N VAL A 211 19.79 7.87 -11.01
CA VAL A 211 19.11 6.60 -10.69
C VAL A 211 20.16 5.54 -10.31
N ILE A 212 20.03 5.00 -9.12
CA ILE A 212 20.78 3.85 -8.59
C ILE A 212 19.89 2.63 -8.83
N ILE A 213 20.38 1.66 -9.60
CA ILE A 213 19.64 0.46 -9.97
C ILE A 213 20.03 -0.66 -9.01
N PHE A 214 19.04 -1.31 -8.39
CA PHE A 214 19.26 -2.51 -7.59
C PHE A 214 19.03 -3.72 -8.47
N CYS A 215 20.03 -4.57 -8.57
CA CYS A 215 19.97 -5.69 -9.48
C CYS A 215 20.53 -6.98 -8.88
N ARG A 216 20.02 -8.09 -9.39
CA ARG A 216 20.59 -9.40 -9.20
C ARG A 216 21.25 -9.87 -10.50
N ILE A 217 22.50 -10.27 -10.43
CA ILE A 217 23.23 -10.85 -11.55
C ILE A 217 22.84 -12.33 -11.68
N LYS A 218 22.19 -12.69 -12.78
CA LYS A 218 21.86 -14.07 -13.13
C LYS A 218 22.95 -14.70 -13.97
N GLU A 219 23.46 -13.98 -14.97
CA GLU A 219 24.52 -14.43 -15.89
C GLU A 219 25.52 -13.30 -16.16
N GLY A 220 26.74 -13.65 -16.52
CA GLY A 220 27.78 -12.69 -16.89
C GLY A 220 28.28 -11.85 -15.74
N SER A 221 28.97 -10.75 -16.04
CA SER A 221 29.44 -9.81 -15.04
C SER A 221 29.36 -8.37 -15.50
N VAL A 222 29.35 -7.44 -14.54
CA VAL A 222 29.36 -6.00 -14.79
C VAL A 222 30.31 -5.30 -13.84
N LYS A 223 31.08 -4.33 -14.37
CA LYS A 223 32.06 -3.53 -13.63
C LYS A 223 32.02 -2.07 -14.05
N LYS A 224 32.66 -1.23 -13.31
CA LYS A 224 32.87 0.18 -13.68
C LYS A 224 33.44 0.29 -15.08
N GLY A 225 32.84 1.15 -15.93
CA GLY A 225 33.24 1.37 -17.32
C GLY A 225 32.55 0.43 -18.32
N SER A 226 31.81 -0.57 -17.88
CA SER A 226 30.99 -1.40 -18.78
C SER A 226 29.92 -0.55 -19.47
N ASN A 227 29.72 -0.76 -20.78
CA ASN A 227 28.58 -0.19 -21.50
C ASN A 227 27.39 -1.14 -21.39
N ILE A 228 26.35 -0.69 -20.76
CA ILE A 228 25.14 -1.45 -20.50
C ILE A 228 23.97 -0.97 -21.35
N ARG A 229 23.04 -1.88 -21.62
CA ARG A 229 21.77 -1.61 -22.31
C ARG A 229 20.63 -2.21 -21.50
N PHE A 230 19.57 -1.45 -21.34
CA PHE A 230 18.29 -1.92 -20.83
C PHE A 230 17.51 -2.57 -21.97
N MET A 231 17.09 -3.83 -21.80
CA MET A 231 16.51 -4.58 -22.91
C MET A 231 15.09 -4.12 -23.28
N ALA A 232 14.28 -3.65 -22.31
CA ALA A 232 12.92 -3.20 -22.56
C ALA A 232 12.86 -1.77 -23.13
N THR A 233 13.74 -0.87 -22.69
CA THR A 233 13.75 0.53 -23.14
C THR A 233 14.73 0.79 -24.28
N GLY A 234 15.73 -0.08 -24.45
CA GLY A 234 16.80 0.09 -25.40
C GLY A 234 17.83 1.17 -25.03
N ALA A 235 17.68 1.80 -23.85
CA ALA A 235 18.56 2.86 -23.40
C ALA A 235 19.95 2.33 -23.03
N GLU A 236 21.00 3.07 -23.40
CA GLU A 236 22.39 2.66 -23.21
C GLU A 236 23.11 3.66 -22.27
N PHE A 237 23.91 3.13 -21.37
CA PHE A 237 24.67 3.93 -20.40
C PHE A 237 26.01 3.30 -20.10
N THR A 238 26.98 4.14 -19.66
CA THR A 238 28.25 3.66 -19.15
C THR A 238 28.21 3.60 -17.62
N VAL A 239 28.54 2.44 -17.05
CA VAL A 239 28.55 2.20 -15.61
C VAL A 239 29.62 3.08 -14.95
N THR A 240 29.21 3.88 -13.97
CA THR A 240 30.09 4.76 -13.19
C THR A 240 30.58 4.08 -11.91
N GLU A 241 29.74 3.27 -11.28
CA GLU A 241 30.05 2.54 -10.04
C GLU A 241 29.19 1.29 -9.96
N VAL A 242 29.72 0.24 -9.36
CA VAL A 242 28.99 -0.96 -8.93
C VAL A 242 29.31 -1.24 -7.47
N GLY A 243 28.45 -1.93 -6.75
CA GLY A 243 28.71 -2.27 -5.36
C GLY A 243 27.60 -3.12 -4.72
N THR A 244 27.71 -3.29 -3.42
CA THR A 244 26.79 -4.09 -2.60
C THR A 244 26.20 -3.24 -1.48
N PHE A 245 25.32 -3.83 -0.67
CA PHE A 245 24.55 -3.12 0.35
C PHE A 245 25.07 -3.46 1.76
N ALA A 246 25.21 -2.45 2.60
CA ALA A 246 25.23 -2.60 4.05
C ALA A 246 24.00 -1.87 4.64
N PRO A 247 23.63 -2.10 5.91
CA PRO A 247 22.52 -1.40 6.53
C PRO A 247 22.66 0.13 6.39
N GLY A 248 21.75 0.77 5.65
CA GLY A 248 21.77 2.20 5.40
C GLY A 248 22.92 2.74 4.52
N GLN A 249 23.74 1.90 3.89
CA GLN A 249 24.93 2.33 3.14
C GLN A 249 25.15 1.53 1.86
N PHE A 250 25.72 2.21 0.85
CA PHE A 250 26.20 1.61 -0.39
C PHE A 250 27.72 1.36 -0.28
N ILE A 251 28.13 0.11 -0.48
CA ILE A 251 29.54 -0.29 -0.42
C ILE A 251 30.08 -0.45 -1.85
N PRO A 252 30.91 0.47 -2.37
CA PRO A 252 31.49 0.34 -3.69
C PRO A 252 32.32 -0.94 -3.83
N GLY A 253 32.20 -1.58 -5.01
CA GLY A 253 32.91 -2.80 -5.36
C GLY A 253 33.61 -2.68 -6.71
N GLU A 254 34.37 -3.70 -7.08
CA GLU A 254 35.07 -3.75 -8.36
C GLU A 254 34.19 -4.31 -9.47
N GLU A 255 33.47 -5.39 -9.18
CA GLU A 255 32.69 -6.17 -10.14
C GLU A 255 31.53 -6.89 -9.45
N LEU A 256 30.39 -7.00 -10.14
CA LEU A 256 29.30 -7.87 -9.76
C LEU A 256 29.30 -9.11 -10.66
N THR A 257 29.26 -10.30 -10.06
CA THR A 257 29.34 -11.60 -10.73
C THR A 257 28.05 -12.41 -10.51
N PRO A 258 27.84 -13.55 -11.22
CA PRO A 258 26.63 -14.34 -11.10
C PRO A 258 26.29 -14.71 -9.65
N GLY A 259 25.03 -14.58 -9.29
CA GLY A 259 24.53 -14.80 -7.93
C GLY A 259 24.63 -13.60 -6.99
N MET A 260 25.39 -12.58 -7.31
CA MET A 260 25.47 -11.38 -6.47
C MET A 260 24.23 -10.52 -6.60
N VAL A 261 23.81 -9.95 -5.47
CA VAL A 261 22.85 -8.86 -5.38
C VAL A 261 23.63 -7.58 -5.08
N GLY A 262 23.38 -6.55 -5.86
CA GLY A 262 24.12 -5.30 -5.73
C GLY A 262 23.47 -4.14 -6.48
N TYR A 263 24.19 -3.03 -6.55
CA TYR A 263 23.71 -1.84 -7.24
C TYR A 263 24.63 -1.44 -8.39
N ILE A 264 24.04 -0.74 -9.37
CA ILE A 264 24.73 -0.14 -10.51
C ILE A 264 24.34 1.33 -10.56
N THR A 265 25.32 2.22 -10.74
CA THR A 265 25.08 3.61 -11.10
C THR A 265 25.65 3.90 -12.50
N ALA A 266 24.92 4.67 -13.29
CA ALA A 266 25.31 5.00 -14.66
C ALA A 266 24.90 6.43 -15.07
N SER A 267 24.80 7.35 -14.10
CA SER A 267 24.39 8.75 -14.28
C SER A 267 23.06 8.90 -15.05
N ILE A 268 22.15 7.98 -14.83
CA ILE A 268 20.83 7.99 -15.46
C ILE A 268 20.00 9.11 -14.84
N LYS A 269 19.56 10.05 -15.66
CA LYS A 269 18.77 11.21 -15.20
C LYS A 269 17.28 10.99 -15.30
N ASN A 270 16.84 10.16 -16.24
CA ASN A 270 15.43 9.87 -16.48
C ASN A 270 15.11 8.44 -16.04
N ILE A 271 14.26 8.30 -15.03
CA ILE A 271 13.89 6.98 -14.49
C ILE A 271 13.15 6.10 -15.50
N ARG A 272 12.48 6.73 -16.47
CA ARG A 272 11.77 5.97 -17.52
C ARG A 272 12.70 5.10 -18.35
N ASP A 273 14.00 5.40 -18.33
CA ASP A 273 15.04 4.64 -19.04
C ASP A 273 15.46 3.38 -18.26
N ALA A 274 15.26 3.35 -16.93
CA ALA A 274 15.66 2.26 -16.03
C ALA A 274 14.41 1.70 -15.29
N ARG A 275 13.65 0.89 -15.98
CA ARG A 275 12.41 0.33 -15.41
C ARG A 275 12.72 -0.86 -14.50
N VAL A 276 12.03 -0.92 -13.38
CA VAL A 276 12.04 -2.12 -12.52
C VAL A 276 11.38 -3.28 -13.27
N GLY A 277 12.00 -4.46 -13.20
CA GLY A 277 11.62 -5.64 -13.99
C GLY A 277 12.31 -5.76 -15.34
N ASP A 278 13.12 -4.75 -15.73
CA ASP A 278 13.90 -4.84 -16.95
C ASP A 278 15.16 -5.70 -16.74
N THR A 279 15.70 -6.16 -17.84
CA THR A 279 16.99 -6.87 -17.89
C THR A 279 18.08 -5.95 -18.41
N VAL A 280 19.15 -5.84 -17.63
CA VAL A 280 20.36 -5.13 -18.06
C VAL A 280 21.31 -6.13 -18.68
N THR A 281 21.80 -5.79 -19.88
CA THR A 281 22.85 -6.54 -20.59
C THR A 281 24.00 -5.63 -21.00
N THR A 282 25.11 -6.18 -21.52
CA THR A 282 26.20 -5.37 -22.09
C THR A 282 25.97 -5.08 -23.55
N VAL A 283 26.41 -3.90 -24.02
CA VAL A 283 26.33 -3.52 -25.45
C VAL A 283 27.22 -4.40 -26.32
N ASP A 284 28.42 -4.73 -25.82
CA ASP A 284 29.43 -5.49 -26.56
C ASP A 284 29.05 -6.96 -26.75
N LYS A 285 28.38 -7.57 -25.77
CA LYS A 285 27.93 -8.98 -25.79
C LYS A 285 26.51 -9.07 -25.25
N PRO A 286 25.50 -8.65 -26.04
CA PRO A 286 24.13 -8.59 -25.54
C PRO A 286 23.53 -9.99 -25.34
N ALA A 287 22.72 -10.14 -24.31
CA ALA A 287 21.89 -11.33 -24.12
C ALA A 287 20.81 -11.41 -25.22
N LYS A 288 20.45 -12.62 -25.60
CA LYS A 288 19.45 -12.85 -26.64
C LYS A 288 18.04 -12.66 -26.16
N GLU A 289 17.77 -13.01 -24.89
CA GLU A 289 16.46 -12.99 -24.27
C GLU A 289 16.52 -12.22 -22.95
N ALA A 290 15.45 -11.46 -22.70
CA ALA A 290 15.27 -10.80 -21.41
C ALA A 290 14.83 -11.84 -20.36
N LEU A 291 15.19 -11.58 -19.10
CA LEU A 291 14.65 -12.34 -17.97
C LEU A 291 13.13 -12.09 -17.87
N PRO A 292 12.36 -13.02 -17.32
CA PRO A 292 10.95 -12.76 -17.03
C PRO A 292 10.81 -11.50 -16.20
N GLY A 293 10.11 -10.51 -16.75
CA GLY A 293 9.83 -9.25 -16.07
C GLY A 293 8.62 -9.36 -15.15
N TYR A 294 8.38 -8.29 -14.39
CA TYR A 294 7.20 -8.21 -13.53
C TYR A 294 5.94 -7.85 -14.32
N LYS A 295 4.79 -8.34 -13.85
CA LYS A 295 3.49 -7.87 -14.35
C LYS A 295 3.38 -6.36 -14.06
N LYS A 296 2.81 -5.61 -15.01
CA LYS A 296 2.53 -4.19 -14.80
C LYS A 296 1.50 -4.06 -13.68
N VAL A 297 1.83 -3.29 -12.67
CA VAL A 297 0.93 -3.02 -11.56
C VAL A 297 -0.17 -2.08 -12.02
N GLN A 298 -1.40 -2.42 -11.71
CA GLN A 298 -2.56 -1.56 -11.92
C GLN A 298 -2.94 -0.91 -10.60
N SER A 299 -3.15 0.41 -10.64
CA SER A 299 -3.70 1.11 -9.47
C SER A 299 -5.15 0.67 -9.26
N MET A 300 -5.50 0.39 -8.01
CA MET A 300 -6.84 -0.06 -7.63
C MET A 300 -7.69 1.06 -7.05
N VAL A 301 -7.03 2.02 -6.39
CA VAL A 301 -7.67 3.15 -5.70
C VAL A 301 -7.16 4.44 -6.31
N TYR A 302 -8.06 5.37 -6.56
CA TYR A 302 -7.75 6.70 -7.12
C TYR A 302 -8.24 7.80 -6.21
N CYS A 303 -7.42 8.83 -6.02
CA CYS A 303 -7.73 9.98 -5.19
C CYS A 303 -7.17 11.26 -5.84
N GLY A 304 -7.87 12.35 -5.74
CA GLY A 304 -7.34 13.68 -6.10
C GLY A 304 -6.51 14.24 -4.95
N ILE A 305 -5.30 14.70 -5.23
CA ILE A 305 -4.42 15.38 -4.28
C ILE A 305 -4.23 16.82 -4.71
N TYR A 306 -4.55 17.76 -3.83
CA TYR A 306 -4.50 19.19 -4.09
C TYR A 306 -3.69 19.90 -3.00
N PRO A 307 -2.86 20.89 -3.34
CA PRO A 307 -2.22 21.71 -2.33
C PRO A 307 -3.25 22.65 -1.67
N SER A 308 -3.18 22.81 -0.34
CA SER A 308 -4.04 23.76 0.38
C SER A 308 -3.82 25.20 -0.09
N ASP A 309 -2.58 25.55 -0.47
CA ASP A 309 -2.22 26.79 -1.15
C ASP A 309 -1.96 26.53 -2.63
N SER A 310 -2.79 27.10 -3.50
CA SER A 310 -2.69 26.94 -4.95
C SER A 310 -1.33 27.38 -5.53
N GLN A 311 -0.57 28.23 -4.84
CA GLN A 311 0.78 28.62 -5.25
C GLN A 311 1.78 27.47 -5.13
N LYS A 312 1.52 26.49 -4.29
CA LYS A 312 2.35 25.28 -4.10
C LYS A 312 2.08 24.16 -5.13
N TYR A 313 1.26 24.39 -6.14
CA TYR A 313 1.01 23.41 -7.21
C TYR A 313 2.30 22.94 -7.93
N PRO A 314 3.26 23.82 -8.30
CA PRO A 314 4.52 23.38 -8.87
C PRO A 314 5.34 22.50 -7.90
N ASP A 315 5.34 22.83 -6.60
CA ASP A 315 6.05 22.06 -5.58
C ASP A 315 5.46 20.66 -5.42
N LEU A 316 4.13 20.55 -5.45
CA LEU A 316 3.43 19.25 -5.41
C LEU A 316 3.77 18.40 -6.64
N ARG A 317 3.83 19.01 -7.84
CA ARG A 317 4.23 18.29 -9.05
C ARG A 317 5.65 17.72 -8.91
N ASP A 318 6.60 18.56 -8.50
CA ASP A 318 8.00 18.19 -8.36
C ASP A 318 8.18 17.12 -7.26
N ALA A 319 7.37 17.18 -6.19
CA ALA A 319 7.34 16.15 -5.13
C ALA A 319 6.80 14.81 -5.65
N LEU A 320 5.69 14.82 -6.40
CA LEU A 320 5.12 13.61 -7.01
C LEU A 320 6.08 12.98 -8.03
N GLU A 321 6.75 13.80 -8.85
CA GLU A 321 7.80 13.31 -9.76
C GLU A 321 8.91 12.59 -9.00
N LYS A 322 9.42 13.16 -7.90
CA LYS A 322 10.46 12.55 -7.06
C LYS A 322 9.98 11.29 -6.36
N LEU A 323 8.75 11.28 -5.84
CA LEU A 323 8.19 10.08 -5.22
C LEU A 323 8.02 8.94 -6.22
N GLN A 324 7.51 9.22 -7.42
CA GLN A 324 7.36 8.22 -8.49
C GLN A 324 8.69 7.59 -8.89
N LEU A 325 9.81 8.30 -8.72
CA LEU A 325 11.14 7.77 -8.95
C LEU A 325 11.48 6.60 -7.99
N ASN A 326 10.92 6.64 -6.79
CA ASN A 326 11.19 5.65 -5.74
C ASN A 326 10.01 4.71 -5.50
N ASP A 327 8.87 4.98 -6.14
CA ASP A 327 7.63 4.22 -6.01
C ASP A 327 7.00 4.02 -7.40
N ALA A 328 7.34 2.91 -8.04
CA ALA A 328 6.87 2.61 -9.38
C ALA A 328 5.37 2.26 -9.46
N ALA A 329 4.71 2.08 -8.33
CA ALA A 329 3.27 1.84 -8.25
C ALA A 329 2.46 3.15 -8.27
N LEU A 330 3.08 4.29 -7.91
CA LEU A 330 2.44 5.59 -7.92
C LEU A 330 2.25 6.09 -9.37
N ASN A 331 0.99 6.28 -9.76
CA ASN A 331 0.62 6.93 -11.01
C ASN A 331 -0.08 8.24 -10.72
N TYR A 332 0.16 9.27 -11.52
CA TYR A 332 -0.55 10.54 -11.38
C TYR A 332 -0.73 11.24 -12.72
N GLU A 333 -1.81 11.99 -12.81
CA GLU A 333 -2.14 12.87 -13.94
C GLU A 333 -2.67 14.20 -13.43
N ALA A 334 -2.49 15.27 -14.20
CA ALA A 334 -2.98 16.58 -13.82
C ALA A 334 -4.51 16.60 -13.79
N GLU A 335 -5.07 17.19 -12.73
CA GLU A 335 -6.50 17.32 -12.52
C GLU A 335 -6.86 18.75 -12.09
N THR A 336 -8.09 19.17 -12.37
CA THR A 336 -8.62 20.47 -11.95
C THR A 336 -9.97 20.25 -11.28
N SER A 337 -10.13 20.80 -10.09
CA SER A 337 -11.39 20.84 -9.35
C SER A 337 -11.91 22.27 -9.30
N ALA A 338 -13.22 22.44 -9.49
CA ALA A 338 -13.85 23.75 -9.36
C ALA A 338 -13.78 24.29 -7.92
N ALA A 339 -13.74 23.40 -6.92
CA ALA A 339 -13.66 23.75 -5.52
C ALA A 339 -12.23 23.92 -5.00
N LEU A 340 -11.27 23.09 -5.47
CA LEU A 340 -9.90 22.99 -4.93
C LEU A 340 -8.82 23.57 -5.86
N GLY A 341 -9.16 23.90 -7.11
CA GLY A 341 -8.21 24.42 -8.10
C GLY A 341 -7.40 23.32 -8.79
N PHE A 342 -6.11 23.58 -9.03
CA PHE A 342 -5.22 22.65 -9.71
C PHE A 342 -4.62 21.64 -8.75
N GLY A 343 -4.59 20.37 -9.15
CA GLY A 343 -4.04 19.26 -8.40
C GLY A 343 -3.71 18.09 -9.30
N PHE A 344 -3.64 16.90 -8.71
CA PHE A 344 -3.31 15.67 -9.43
C PHE A 344 -4.26 14.54 -9.03
N ARG A 345 -4.73 13.79 -10.02
CA ARG A 345 -5.39 12.51 -9.82
C ARG A 345 -4.32 11.43 -9.68
N CYS A 346 -4.23 10.84 -8.50
CA CYS A 346 -3.23 9.84 -8.18
C CYS A 346 -3.86 8.46 -8.05
N GLY A 347 -3.16 7.44 -8.54
CA GLY A 347 -3.55 6.05 -8.45
C GLY A 347 -2.65 5.29 -7.48
N PHE A 348 -3.24 4.47 -6.62
CA PHE A 348 -2.61 3.73 -5.53
C PHE A 348 -2.97 2.26 -5.56
N LEU A 349 -2.17 1.42 -4.89
CA LEU A 349 -2.43 -0.01 -4.76
C LEU A 349 -3.60 -0.29 -3.80
N GLY A 350 -3.69 0.49 -2.73
CA GLY A 350 -4.73 0.41 -1.71
C GLY A 350 -4.71 1.65 -0.83
N LEU A 351 -5.49 1.64 0.27
CA LEU A 351 -5.56 2.78 1.19
C LEU A 351 -4.29 3.00 1.98
N LEU A 352 -3.63 1.95 2.44
CA LEU A 352 -2.38 2.10 3.18
C LEU A 352 -1.30 2.73 2.29
N HIS A 353 -1.26 2.37 1.00
CA HIS A 353 -0.36 3.01 0.05
C HIS A 353 -0.70 4.49 -0.14
N LEU A 354 -1.98 4.86 -0.23
CA LEU A 354 -2.44 6.25 -0.28
C LEU A 354 -1.98 7.03 0.95
N ASP A 355 -2.23 6.50 2.14
CA ASP A 355 -1.85 7.14 3.41
C ASP A 355 -0.34 7.38 3.50
N VAL A 356 0.45 6.37 3.11
CA VAL A 356 1.92 6.47 3.11
C VAL A 356 2.39 7.57 2.15
N VAL A 357 1.87 7.60 0.91
CA VAL A 357 2.25 8.62 -0.08
C VAL A 357 1.86 10.01 0.39
N GLN A 358 0.65 10.18 0.94
CA GLN A 358 0.19 11.45 1.48
C GLN A 358 1.10 11.92 2.62
N GLU A 359 1.38 11.06 3.60
CA GLU A 359 2.21 11.39 4.75
C GLU A 359 3.66 11.72 4.33
N ARG A 360 4.19 11.04 3.32
CA ARG A 360 5.50 11.36 2.74
C ARG A 360 5.51 12.73 2.05
N LEU A 361 4.46 13.07 1.28
CA LEU A 361 4.33 14.39 0.67
C LEU A 361 4.28 15.50 1.73
N GLU A 362 3.58 15.27 2.83
CA GLU A 362 3.46 16.22 3.93
C GLU A 362 4.78 16.36 4.71
N ARG A 363 5.44 15.24 5.08
CA ARG A 363 6.64 15.27 5.93
C ARG A 363 7.95 15.53 5.18
N GLU A 364 8.15 14.89 4.01
CA GLU A 364 9.41 14.98 3.27
C GLU A 364 9.49 16.27 2.41
N TYR A 365 8.32 16.80 1.97
CA TYR A 365 8.26 17.94 1.07
C TYR A 365 7.56 19.18 1.66
N ASP A 366 7.15 19.15 2.92
CA ASP A 366 6.49 20.26 3.65
C ASP A 366 5.28 20.82 2.88
N LEU A 367 4.41 19.92 2.45
CA LEU A 367 3.20 20.24 1.70
C LEU A 367 1.95 20.04 2.58
N ASP A 368 1.12 21.07 2.68
CA ASP A 368 -0.24 20.92 3.21
C ASP A 368 -1.18 20.48 2.09
N LEU A 369 -1.82 19.33 2.24
CA LEU A 369 -2.59 18.68 1.18
C LEU A 369 -4.06 18.54 1.53
N VAL A 370 -4.92 18.64 0.51
CA VAL A 370 -6.32 18.26 0.56
C VAL A 370 -6.50 17.05 -0.36
N THR A 371 -6.96 15.95 0.21
CA THR A 371 -7.25 14.72 -0.54
C THR A 371 -8.76 14.58 -0.74
N THR A 372 -9.16 14.18 -1.95
CA THR A 372 -10.56 13.83 -2.22
C THR A 372 -10.84 12.42 -1.73
N ALA A 373 -12.10 12.03 -1.67
CA ALA A 373 -12.45 10.66 -1.35
C ALA A 373 -11.84 9.67 -2.35
N PRO A 374 -11.25 8.56 -1.87
CA PRO A 374 -10.81 7.49 -2.73
C PRO A 374 -11.96 6.92 -3.57
N SER A 375 -11.66 6.55 -4.80
CA SER A 375 -12.61 5.88 -5.69
C SER A 375 -11.92 4.75 -6.43
N VAL A 376 -12.71 3.81 -6.93
CA VAL A 376 -12.23 2.72 -7.80
C VAL A 376 -12.41 3.11 -9.27
N ILE A 377 -11.84 2.33 -10.18
CA ILE A 377 -12.14 2.46 -11.62
C ILE A 377 -13.49 1.82 -11.88
N TYR A 378 -14.39 2.55 -12.53
CA TYR A 378 -15.63 2.00 -13.08
C TYR A 378 -15.53 1.92 -14.60
N HIS A 379 -16.07 0.88 -15.19
CA HIS A 379 -16.28 0.80 -16.62
C HIS A 379 -17.65 1.36 -16.95
N VAL A 380 -17.68 2.44 -17.74
CA VAL A 380 -18.93 3.07 -18.19
C VAL A 380 -19.12 2.75 -19.67
N TYR A 381 -20.14 1.98 -19.96
CA TYR A 381 -20.55 1.65 -21.32
C TYR A 381 -21.59 2.67 -21.78
N LYS A 382 -21.30 3.34 -22.89
CA LYS A 382 -22.20 4.34 -23.45
C LYS A 382 -23.18 3.72 -24.43
N THR A 383 -24.27 4.42 -24.69
CA THR A 383 -25.30 4.02 -25.64
C THR A 383 -24.79 3.95 -27.11
N ASP A 384 -23.67 4.61 -27.42
CA ASP A 384 -22.99 4.52 -28.72
C ASP A 384 -22.10 3.27 -28.86
N GLY A 385 -22.02 2.42 -27.82
CA GLY A 385 -21.20 1.20 -27.78
C GLY A 385 -19.75 1.42 -27.35
N SER A 386 -19.34 2.67 -27.05
CA SER A 386 -18.00 2.94 -26.51
C SER A 386 -17.95 2.65 -25.01
N MET A 387 -16.76 2.21 -24.54
CA MET A 387 -16.46 2.01 -23.12
C MET A 387 -15.43 3.04 -22.69
N MET A 388 -15.61 3.59 -21.49
CA MET A 388 -14.63 4.47 -20.85
C MET A 388 -14.34 4.00 -19.43
N GLU A 389 -13.09 4.11 -19.03
CA GLU A 389 -12.67 3.94 -17.63
C GLU A 389 -12.92 5.26 -16.88
N LEU A 390 -13.68 5.18 -15.79
CA LEU A 390 -14.02 6.31 -14.97
C LEU A 390 -13.29 6.24 -13.63
N THR A 391 -12.30 7.09 -13.44
CA THR A 391 -11.53 7.23 -12.20
C THR A 391 -12.04 8.38 -11.32
N ASN A 392 -12.58 9.43 -11.95
CA ASN A 392 -13.11 10.61 -11.27
C ASN A 392 -14.64 10.68 -11.41
N PRO A 393 -15.42 10.66 -10.31
CA PRO A 393 -16.88 10.77 -10.35
C PRO A 393 -17.40 12.00 -11.07
N SER A 394 -16.62 13.11 -11.08
CA SER A 394 -17.04 14.34 -11.75
C SER A 394 -17.10 14.22 -13.27
N ASN A 395 -16.38 13.25 -13.84
CA ASN A 395 -16.33 13.00 -15.29
C ASN A 395 -17.41 12.00 -15.77
N LEU A 396 -18.36 11.63 -14.90
CA LEU A 396 -19.45 10.74 -15.30
C LEU A 396 -20.29 11.39 -16.39
N PRO A 397 -20.50 10.72 -17.54
CA PRO A 397 -21.39 11.21 -18.61
C PRO A 397 -22.83 11.44 -18.15
N ASP A 398 -23.60 12.15 -18.98
CA ASP A 398 -25.02 12.29 -18.72
C ASP A 398 -25.69 10.90 -18.61
N PRO A 399 -26.58 10.67 -17.64
CA PRO A 399 -27.30 9.41 -17.49
C PRO A 399 -27.98 8.90 -18.76
N ALA A 400 -28.40 9.81 -19.67
CA ALA A 400 -29.00 9.43 -20.95
C ALA A 400 -27.98 8.82 -21.95
N GLU A 401 -26.69 9.06 -21.76
CA GLU A 401 -25.60 8.49 -22.59
C GLU A 401 -25.09 7.16 -22.04
N ILE A 402 -25.48 6.77 -20.83
CA ILE A 402 -24.99 5.55 -20.16
C ILE A 402 -25.92 4.39 -20.46
N ALA A 403 -25.38 3.32 -21.04
CA ALA A 403 -26.12 2.07 -21.22
C ALA A 403 -26.10 1.25 -19.93
N HIS A 404 -24.93 1.00 -19.35
CA HIS A 404 -24.72 0.35 -18.05
C HIS A 404 -23.34 0.72 -17.49
N MET A 405 -23.13 0.38 -16.23
CA MET A 405 -21.86 0.56 -15.54
C MET A 405 -21.43 -0.75 -14.89
N GLU A 406 -20.13 -0.99 -14.90
CA GLU A 406 -19.52 -2.11 -14.20
C GLU A 406 -18.60 -1.61 -13.08
N GLU A 407 -18.63 -2.33 -11.96
CA GLU A 407 -17.76 -2.09 -10.82
C GLU A 407 -16.73 -3.22 -10.66
N PRO A 408 -15.51 -2.94 -10.14
CA PRO A 408 -14.51 -3.96 -9.90
C PRO A 408 -14.92 -4.86 -8.73
N ILE A 409 -14.80 -6.16 -8.95
CA ILE A 409 -15.07 -7.21 -7.96
C ILE A 409 -13.77 -7.88 -7.59
N VAL A 410 -13.56 -8.11 -6.32
CA VAL A 410 -12.44 -8.87 -5.78
C VAL A 410 -12.92 -10.22 -5.24
N GLU A 411 -12.07 -11.22 -5.38
CA GLU A 411 -12.17 -12.45 -4.64
C GLU A 411 -11.44 -12.27 -3.31
N ALA A 412 -12.19 -12.38 -2.22
CA ALA A 412 -11.72 -12.10 -0.87
C ALA A 412 -11.62 -13.40 -0.08
N GLU A 413 -10.49 -13.61 0.58
CA GLU A 413 -10.24 -14.71 1.52
C GLU A 413 -10.12 -14.14 2.94
N ILE A 414 -11.02 -14.56 3.82
CA ILE A 414 -11.08 -14.09 5.20
C ILE A 414 -10.87 -15.29 6.12
N MET A 415 -9.72 -15.33 6.78
CA MET A 415 -9.44 -16.33 7.80
C MET A 415 -9.92 -15.80 9.15
N VAL A 416 -10.69 -16.62 9.88
CA VAL A 416 -11.32 -16.22 11.13
C VAL A 416 -11.55 -17.43 12.04
N THR A 417 -11.56 -17.21 13.36
CA THR A 417 -11.93 -18.25 14.32
C THR A 417 -13.43 -18.59 14.24
N SER A 418 -13.76 -19.85 14.45
CA SER A 418 -15.12 -20.41 14.28
C SER A 418 -16.19 -19.63 15.01
N GLU A 419 -15.88 -19.03 16.17
CA GLU A 419 -16.82 -18.23 16.97
C GLU A 419 -17.28 -16.93 16.27
N PHE A 420 -16.43 -16.35 15.39
CA PHE A 420 -16.76 -15.09 14.70
C PHE A 420 -17.24 -15.27 13.25
N VAL A 421 -17.31 -16.50 12.73
CA VAL A 421 -17.78 -16.80 11.37
C VAL A 421 -19.10 -16.10 11.06
N GLY A 422 -20.11 -16.21 11.96
CA GLY A 422 -21.39 -15.58 11.75
C GLY A 422 -21.34 -14.05 11.71
N ALA A 423 -20.52 -13.43 12.55
CA ALA A 423 -20.36 -11.97 12.58
C ALA A 423 -19.70 -11.46 11.29
N ILE A 424 -18.69 -12.19 10.77
CA ILE A 424 -18.00 -11.83 9.54
C ILE A 424 -18.87 -12.09 8.31
N MET A 425 -19.65 -13.18 8.28
CA MET A 425 -20.63 -13.40 7.21
C MET A 425 -21.66 -12.26 7.14
N THR A 426 -22.11 -11.77 8.29
CA THR A 426 -23.02 -10.61 8.35
C THR A 426 -22.35 -9.37 7.79
N LEU A 427 -21.08 -9.09 8.17
CA LEU A 427 -20.31 -7.97 7.63
C LEU A 427 -20.20 -8.04 6.10
N CYS A 428 -19.85 -9.20 5.55
CA CYS A 428 -19.73 -9.38 4.11
C CYS A 428 -21.09 -9.16 3.38
N GLN A 429 -22.20 -9.60 3.98
CA GLN A 429 -23.53 -9.35 3.42
C GLN A 429 -23.90 -7.86 3.45
N GLU A 430 -23.59 -7.14 4.52
CA GLU A 430 -23.77 -5.68 4.61
C GLU A 430 -22.98 -4.95 3.53
N ARG A 431 -21.85 -5.51 3.10
CA ARG A 431 -20.97 -5.00 2.03
C ARG A 431 -21.27 -5.59 0.65
N ARG A 432 -22.47 -6.12 0.42
CA ARG A 432 -22.92 -6.71 -0.85
C ARG A 432 -22.10 -7.92 -1.30
N GLY A 433 -21.41 -8.59 -0.38
CA GLY A 433 -20.60 -9.75 -0.67
C GLY A 433 -21.41 -10.94 -1.12
N ILE A 434 -20.94 -11.64 -2.14
CA ILE A 434 -21.51 -12.90 -2.64
C ILE A 434 -20.70 -14.04 -2.03
N TYR A 435 -21.33 -14.82 -1.16
CA TYR A 435 -20.73 -15.99 -0.54
C TYR A 435 -20.34 -17.05 -1.57
N LYS A 436 -19.13 -17.62 -1.44
CA LYS A 436 -18.63 -18.71 -2.28
C LYS A 436 -18.50 -20.02 -1.51
N SER A 437 -17.62 -20.05 -0.51
CA SER A 437 -17.37 -21.24 0.29
C SER A 437 -16.91 -20.89 1.69
N THR A 438 -17.01 -21.87 2.58
CA THR A 438 -16.35 -21.89 3.89
C THR A 438 -15.56 -23.16 3.98
N GLU A 439 -14.27 -23.04 4.20
CA GLU A 439 -13.33 -24.14 4.39
C GLU A 439 -12.82 -24.09 5.82
N TYR A 440 -13.03 -25.18 6.59
CA TYR A 440 -12.51 -25.28 7.94
C TYR A 440 -11.10 -25.85 7.88
N ILE A 441 -10.12 -25.06 8.32
CA ILE A 441 -8.73 -25.49 8.44
C ILE A 441 -8.61 -26.51 9.59
N ASP A 442 -9.24 -26.17 10.71
CA ASP A 442 -9.31 -27.00 11.90
C ASP A 442 -10.64 -26.77 12.65
N GLN A 443 -10.77 -27.31 13.89
CA GLN A 443 -11.99 -27.13 14.69
C GLN A 443 -12.23 -25.69 15.14
N THR A 444 -11.20 -24.86 15.12
CA THR A 444 -11.20 -23.49 15.67
C THR A 444 -11.18 -22.40 14.61
N ARG A 445 -10.76 -22.69 13.36
CA ARG A 445 -10.56 -21.68 12.32
C ARG A 445 -11.18 -22.08 10.98
N ALA A 446 -11.68 -21.08 10.29
CA ALA A 446 -12.29 -21.21 8.98
C ALA A 446 -11.79 -20.11 8.02
N VAL A 447 -11.71 -20.44 6.74
CA VAL A 447 -11.53 -19.51 5.63
C VAL A 447 -12.85 -19.30 4.96
N LEU A 448 -13.28 -18.06 4.90
CA LEU A 448 -14.48 -17.62 4.20
C LEU A 448 -14.05 -17.03 2.86
N LYS A 449 -14.63 -17.51 1.76
CA LYS A 449 -14.39 -16.95 0.42
C LYS A 449 -15.62 -16.20 -0.07
N TYR A 450 -15.41 -14.97 -0.49
CA TYR A 450 -16.46 -14.06 -0.97
C TYR A 450 -16.02 -13.33 -2.23
N ASP A 451 -16.98 -13.06 -3.14
CA ASP A 451 -16.82 -12.00 -4.12
C ASP A 451 -17.36 -10.70 -3.51
N LEU A 452 -16.51 -9.68 -3.38
CA LEU A 452 -16.85 -8.39 -2.80
C LEU A 452 -16.60 -7.26 -3.81
N PRO A 453 -17.51 -6.26 -3.90
CA PRO A 453 -17.20 -5.06 -4.66
C PRO A 453 -16.03 -4.29 -4.01
N LEU A 454 -15.01 -3.96 -4.80
CA LEU A 454 -13.81 -3.29 -4.29
C LEU A 454 -14.15 -1.98 -3.57
N ASN A 455 -15.12 -1.22 -4.08
CA ASN A 455 -15.56 0.04 -3.46
C ASN A 455 -16.18 -0.13 -2.06
N GLU A 456 -16.65 -1.32 -1.69
CA GLU A 456 -17.22 -1.59 -0.36
C GLU A 456 -16.15 -2.00 0.66
N ILE A 457 -14.92 -2.29 0.22
CA ILE A 457 -13.84 -2.72 1.11
C ILE A 457 -12.74 -1.67 1.30
N ILE A 458 -12.66 -0.67 0.41
CA ILE A 458 -11.59 0.33 0.45
C ILE A 458 -11.72 1.37 1.57
N TYR A 459 -12.83 1.44 2.29
CA TYR A 459 -12.98 2.45 3.35
C TYR A 459 -12.67 1.86 4.73
N ASP A 460 -13.62 1.26 5.38
CA ASP A 460 -13.59 0.86 6.78
C ASP A 460 -13.78 -0.65 6.99
N PHE A 461 -13.75 -1.43 5.90
CA PHE A 461 -14.00 -2.87 5.97
C PHE A 461 -12.96 -3.60 6.84
N PHE A 462 -11.68 -3.24 6.73
CA PHE A 462 -10.61 -3.86 7.50
C PHE A 462 -10.77 -3.59 9.00
N ASP A 463 -11.11 -2.35 9.37
CA ASP A 463 -11.33 -1.98 10.76
C ASP A 463 -12.58 -2.64 11.34
N ALA A 464 -13.66 -2.69 10.55
CA ALA A 464 -14.86 -3.43 10.91
C ALA A 464 -14.61 -4.94 11.07
N LEU A 465 -13.77 -5.52 10.20
CA LEU A 465 -13.34 -6.91 10.27
C LEU A 465 -12.60 -7.19 11.58
N LYS A 466 -11.60 -6.37 11.90
CA LYS A 466 -10.81 -6.47 13.13
C LYS A 466 -11.67 -6.28 14.37
N SER A 467 -12.53 -5.27 14.37
CA SER A 467 -13.43 -4.99 15.49
C SER A 467 -14.40 -6.16 15.76
N ARG A 468 -15.06 -6.69 14.72
CA ARG A 468 -16.04 -7.79 14.85
C ARG A 468 -15.41 -9.14 15.18
N SER A 469 -14.11 -9.31 14.91
CA SER A 469 -13.36 -10.52 15.23
C SER A 469 -12.43 -10.38 16.43
N ARG A 470 -12.47 -9.27 17.17
CA ARG A 470 -11.54 -8.95 18.26
C ARG A 470 -10.06 -9.04 17.85
N GLY A 471 -9.77 -8.70 16.59
CA GLY A 471 -8.44 -8.75 16.03
C GLY A 471 -8.01 -10.11 15.46
N TYR A 472 -8.82 -11.15 15.55
CA TYR A 472 -8.47 -12.50 15.08
C TYR A 472 -8.67 -12.75 13.59
N ALA A 473 -9.43 -11.91 12.88
CA ALA A 473 -9.60 -12.07 11.45
C ALA A 473 -8.43 -11.49 10.67
N SER A 474 -7.96 -12.25 9.68
CA SER A 474 -7.05 -11.78 8.63
C SER A 474 -7.76 -11.78 7.29
N PHE A 475 -7.32 -10.92 6.38
CA PHE A 475 -7.99 -10.64 5.13
C PHE A 475 -6.97 -10.47 4.00
N ASP A 476 -7.22 -11.13 2.90
CA ASP A 476 -6.51 -10.95 1.63
C ASP A 476 -7.51 -10.92 0.48
N TYR A 477 -7.14 -10.28 -0.64
CA TYR A 477 -8.02 -10.19 -1.80
C TYR A 477 -7.25 -10.01 -3.10
N GLU A 478 -7.84 -10.51 -4.18
CA GLU A 478 -7.34 -10.33 -5.53
C GLU A 478 -8.44 -9.78 -6.45
N LEU A 479 -8.04 -8.96 -7.44
CA LEU A 479 -8.98 -8.46 -8.44
C LEU A 479 -9.46 -9.61 -9.33
N LYS A 480 -10.76 -9.89 -9.28
CA LYS A 480 -11.39 -10.93 -10.09
C LYS A 480 -11.82 -10.45 -11.47
N GLY A 481 -12.22 -9.18 -11.57
CA GLY A 481 -12.74 -8.58 -12.79
C GLY A 481 -13.80 -7.54 -12.51
N TYR A 482 -14.68 -7.31 -13.48
CA TYR A 482 -15.74 -6.30 -13.42
C TYR A 482 -17.11 -6.96 -13.53
N GLN A 483 -18.10 -6.39 -12.84
CA GLN A 483 -19.47 -6.86 -12.86
C GLN A 483 -20.44 -5.67 -12.98
N GLU A 484 -21.49 -5.84 -13.77
CA GLU A 484 -22.56 -4.84 -13.90
C GLU A 484 -23.23 -4.57 -12.56
N GLY A 485 -23.39 -3.28 -12.21
CA GLY A 485 -24.00 -2.81 -10.99
C GLY A 485 -24.86 -1.57 -11.23
N LYS A 486 -25.93 -1.42 -10.43
CA LYS A 486 -26.77 -0.21 -10.45
C LYS A 486 -26.06 0.93 -9.72
N MET A 487 -25.09 1.54 -10.36
CA MET A 487 -24.29 2.62 -9.80
C MET A 487 -24.96 3.98 -10.06
N VAL A 488 -24.87 4.88 -9.08
CA VAL A 488 -25.34 6.26 -9.18
C VAL A 488 -24.29 7.22 -8.65
N LYS A 489 -24.26 8.43 -9.23
CA LYS A 489 -23.44 9.52 -8.72
C LYS A 489 -24.19 10.22 -7.59
N LEU A 490 -23.54 10.30 -6.43
CA LEU A 490 -24.01 11.04 -5.27
C LEU A 490 -23.22 12.34 -5.18
N ASP A 491 -23.89 13.45 -5.38
CA ASP A 491 -23.32 14.80 -5.31
C ASP A 491 -23.62 15.44 -3.96
N ILE A 492 -22.61 16.05 -3.36
CA ILE A 492 -22.74 16.83 -2.13
C ILE A 492 -22.82 18.31 -2.45
N LEU A 493 -23.88 18.96 -1.95
CA LEU A 493 -24.08 20.39 -2.10
C LEU A 493 -23.98 21.07 -0.73
N VAL A 494 -23.11 22.06 -0.62
CA VAL A 494 -22.98 22.92 0.56
C VAL A 494 -23.47 24.31 0.18
N ASN A 495 -24.41 24.84 0.93
CA ASN A 495 -25.08 26.10 0.62
C ASN A 495 -25.63 26.16 -0.84
N LYS A 496 -26.13 25.03 -1.36
CA LYS A 496 -26.65 24.82 -2.72
C LYS A 496 -25.58 24.82 -3.82
N GLN A 497 -24.31 24.91 -3.49
CA GLN A 497 -23.21 24.76 -4.44
C GLN A 497 -22.71 23.32 -4.39
N GLN A 498 -22.58 22.68 -5.53
CA GLN A 498 -22.02 21.35 -5.64
C GLN A 498 -20.51 21.42 -5.37
N ILE A 499 -20.02 20.49 -4.57
CA ILE A 499 -18.60 20.33 -4.27
C ILE A 499 -18.14 19.07 -5.01
N ASP A 500 -17.49 19.26 -6.13
CA ASP A 500 -17.02 18.20 -7.02
C ASP A 500 -16.06 17.21 -6.32
N ALA A 501 -15.20 17.73 -5.44
CA ALA A 501 -14.28 16.94 -4.64
C ALA A 501 -14.97 16.00 -3.61
N LEU A 502 -16.26 16.20 -3.35
CA LEU A 502 -17.09 15.37 -2.48
C LEU A 502 -18.17 14.58 -3.26
N SER A 503 -18.00 14.41 -4.56
CA SER A 503 -18.87 13.56 -5.38
C SER A 503 -18.38 12.10 -5.34
N PHE A 504 -19.32 11.15 -5.27
CA PHE A 504 -19.05 9.71 -5.17
C PHE A 504 -19.86 8.92 -6.16
N ILE A 505 -19.34 7.77 -6.55
CA ILE A 505 -20.14 6.74 -7.21
C ILE A 505 -20.44 5.66 -6.17
N VAL A 506 -21.71 5.38 -5.98
CA VAL A 506 -22.21 4.43 -4.99
C VAL A 506 -23.26 3.53 -5.61
N HIS A 507 -23.50 2.37 -5.02
CA HIS A 507 -24.61 1.52 -5.41
C HIS A 507 -25.95 2.20 -5.05
N ALA A 508 -26.94 2.14 -5.96
CA ALA A 508 -28.22 2.81 -5.77
C ALA A 508 -28.93 2.43 -4.46
N GLY A 509 -28.77 1.17 -4.01
CA GLY A 509 -29.37 0.68 -2.76
C GLY A 509 -28.78 1.30 -1.49
N SER A 510 -27.51 1.71 -1.49
CA SER A 510 -26.82 2.31 -0.33
C SER A 510 -26.74 3.84 -0.39
N ALA A 511 -27.16 4.44 -1.51
CA ALA A 511 -26.99 5.87 -1.77
C ALA A 511 -27.64 6.79 -0.72
N TYR A 512 -28.85 6.43 -0.24
CA TYR A 512 -29.55 7.21 0.78
C TYR A 512 -28.81 7.20 2.13
N GLU A 513 -28.42 6.01 2.60
CA GLU A 513 -27.76 5.87 3.90
C GLU A 513 -26.38 6.54 3.89
N ARG A 514 -25.59 6.32 2.84
CA ARG A 514 -24.31 7.01 2.68
C ARG A 514 -24.47 8.52 2.60
N GLY A 515 -25.40 9.02 1.79
CA GLY A 515 -25.68 10.44 1.67
C GLY A 515 -26.10 11.07 3.00
N LYS A 516 -26.90 10.37 3.81
CA LYS A 516 -27.31 10.81 5.14
C LYS A 516 -26.13 10.90 6.10
N LYS A 517 -25.34 9.82 6.23
CA LYS A 517 -24.13 9.80 7.08
C LYS A 517 -23.14 10.91 6.71
N MET A 518 -22.91 11.10 5.41
CA MET A 518 -22.04 12.18 4.92
C MET A 518 -22.55 13.57 5.31
N CYS A 519 -23.84 13.85 5.13
CA CYS A 519 -24.43 15.12 5.54
C CYS A 519 -24.31 15.33 7.07
N GLU A 520 -24.48 14.29 7.87
CA GLU A 520 -24.34 14.36 9.33
C GLU A 520 -22.89 14.66 9.75
N LYS A 521 -21.89 13.98 9.18
CA LYS A 521 -20.46 14.25 9.45
C LYS A 521 -20.05 15.66 9.01
N LEU A 522 -20.37 16.05 7.80
CA LEU A 522 -20.08 17.41 7.30
C LEU A 522 -20.73 18.50 8.16
N LYS A 523 -21.92 18.27 8.72
CA LYS A 523 -22.58 19.20 9.63
C LYS A 523 -21.77 19.43 10.92
N ASN A 524 -21.06 18.41 11.39
CA ASN A 524 -20.24 18.51 12.60
C ASN A 524 -18.91 19.22 12.31
N GLU A 525 -18.33 19.02 11.13
CA GLU A 525 -17.05 19.59 10.71
C GLU A 525 -17.14 21.03 10.23
N ILE A 526 -18.21 21.38 9.48
CA ILE A 526 -18.33 22.72 8.94
C ILE A 526 -18.67 23.72 10.05
N PRO A 527 -17.85 24.76 10.26
CA PRO A 527 -18.04 25.73 11.34
C PRO A 527 -19.31 26.55 11.15
N ARG A 528 -20.00 26.85 12.24
CA ARG A 528 -21.20 27.68 12.24
C ARG A 528 -20.86 29.09 11.79
N GLN A 529 -21.63 29.58 10.83
CA GLN A 529 -21.53 30.96 10.35
C GLN A 529 -22.74 31.81 10.80
N LEU A 530 -22.77 33.07 10.41
CA LEU A 530 -23.86 33.98 10.75
C LEU A 530 -25.19 33.67 10.02
N PHE A 531 -25.17 32.71 9.08
CA PHE A 531 -26.32 32.23 8.33
C PHE A 531 -26.38 30.68 8.38
N GLU A 532 -27.53 30.13 8.04
CA GLU A 532 -27.73 28.69 7.97
C GLU A 532 -27.08 28.11 6.71
N ILE A 533 -26.32 27.02 6.87
CA ILE A 533 -25.67 26.33 5.76
C ILE A 533 -26.41 24.99 5.56
N PRO A 534 -27.21 24.85 4.50
CA PRO A 534 -27.79 23.56 4.14
C PRO A 534 -26.71 22.70 3.51
N ILE A 535 -26.60 21.44 3.95
CA ILE A 535 -25.79 20.38 3.39
C ILE A 535 -26.76 19.38 2.79
N GLN A 536 -26.60 19.02 1.54
CA GLN A 536 -27.53 18.18 0.81
C GLN A 536 -26.75 17.11 0.02
N ALA A 537 -27.25 15.89 0.05
CA ALA A 537 -26.81 14.83 -0.85
C ALA A 537 -27.86 14.66 -1.95
N ALA A 538 -27.44 14.63 -3.20
CA ALA A 538 -28.35 14.60 -4.36
C ALA A 538 -27.90 13.55 -5.39
N ILE A 539 -28.86 12.93 -6.06
CA ILE A 539 -28.68 12.00 -7.18
C ILE A 539 -29.40 12.59 -8.39
N GLY A 540 -28.68 12.88 -9.49
CA GLY A 540 -29.29 13.45 -10.70
C GLY A 540 -30.10 14.74 -10.43
N GLY A 541 -29.63 15.56 -9.47
CA GLY A 541 -30.31 16.79 -9.05
C GLY A 541 -31.44 16.61 -8.01
N HIS A 542 -31.85 15.38 -7.71
CA HIS A 542 -32.84 15.10 -6.66
C HIS A 542 -32.16 14.94 -5.30
N VAL A 543 -32.56 15.79 -4.33
CA VAL A 543 -32.04 15.73 -2.96
C VAL A 543 -32.57 14.49 -2.25
N VAL A 544 -31.67 13.58 -1.86
CA VAL A 544 -31.99 12.34 -1.15
C VAL A 544 -31.80 12.46 0.36
N ALA A 545 -30.82 13.26 0.81
CA ALA A 545 -30.60 13.51 2.23
C ALA A 545 -30.25 15.00 2.45
N ARG A 546 -30.55 15.51 3.65
CA ARG A 546 -30.30 16.91 3.99
C ARG A 546 -30.05 17.07 5.48
N GLU A 547 -29.01 17.85 5.78
CA GLU A 547 -28.71 18.37 7.11
C GLU A 547 -28.49 19.90 7.05
N THR A 548 -28.45 20.55 8.21
CA THR A 548 -28.30 22.01 8.25
C THR A 548 -27.40 22.40 9.42
N VAL A 549 -26.31 23.13 9.14
CA VAL A 549 -25.50 23.80 10.15
C VAL A 549 -26.24 25.07 10.60
N LYS A 550 -26.61 25.10 11.87
CA LYS A 550 -27.38 26.21 12.44
C LYS A 550 -26.55 27.49 12.48
N ALA A 551 -27.16 28.63 12.14
CA ALA A 551 -26.52 29.93 12.24
C ALA A 551 -26.11 30.28 13.67
N LEU A 552 -24.97 30.97 13.81
CA LEU A 552 -24.61 31.64 15.04
C LEU A 552 -25.70 32.67 15.39
N ARG A 553 -26.25 32.55 16.59
CA ARG A 553 -27.21 33.53 17.11
C ARG A 553 -26.46 34.61 17.88
N LYS A 554 -26.45 35.83 17.36
CA LYS A 554 -26.10 37.01 18.14
C LYS A 554 -27.36 37.43 18.90
N ASP A 555 -27.32 37.46 20.21
CA ASP A 555 -28.46 37.95 21.00
C ASP A 555 -28.60 39.49 20.83
N VAL A 556 -29.40 39.84 19.82
CA VAL A 556 -29.69 41.26 19.50
C VAL A 556 -30.65 41.88 20.51
N LEU A 557 -31.28 41.04 21.36
CA LEU A 557 -32.25 41.50 22.37
C LEU A 557 -31.60 41.74 23.75
N ALA A 558 -30.34 41.31 23.99
CA ALA A 558 -29.64 41.47 25.26
C ALA A 558 -29.55 42.92 25.77
N LYS A 559 -29.59 43.88 24.84
CA LYS A 559 -29.56 45.33 25.18
C LYS A 559 -30.97 45.96 25.19
N CYS A 560 -32.06 45.19 25.07
CA CYS A 560 -33.41 45.71 25.11
C CYS A 560 -33.97 45.60 26.52
N TYR A 561 -33.77 46.65 27.32
CA TYR A 561 -34.42 46.81 28.63
C TYR A 561 -35.88 47.28 28.41
N GLY A 562 -36.86 46.56 29.00
CA GLY A 562 -38.26 46.92 28.99
C GLY A 562 -39.12 46.25 27.90
N GLY A 563 -40.44 46.34 28.07
CA GLY A 563 -41.48 45.61 27.32
C GLY A 563 -41.77 46.08 25.89
N ASP A 564 -40.88 46.82 25.18
CA ASP A 564 -41.13 47.29 23.82
C ASP A 564 -41.08 46.13 22.81
N ILE A 565 -42.26 45.53 22.57
CA ILE A 565 -42.46 44.39 21.67
C ILE A 565 -42.20 44.81 20.20
N SER A 566 -42.51 46.06 19.81
CA SER A 566 -42.33 46.58 18.48
C SER A 566 -40.83 46.68 18.09
N ARG A 567 -40.03 47.17 19.02
CA ARG A 567 -38.56 47.28 18.85
C ARG A 567 -37.90 45.89 18.76
N LYS A 568 -38.34 44.96 19.59
CA LYS A 568 -37.88 43.54 19.57
C LYS A 568 -38.18 42.88 18.20
N LYS A 569 -39.39 43.01 17.69
CA LYS A 569 -39.80 42.51 16.38
C LYS A 569 -38.93 43.12 15.24
N LYS A 570 -38.75 44.44 15.25
CA LYS A 570 -37.96 45.16 14.24
C LYS A 570 -36.48 44.74 14.24
N LEU A 571 -35.88 44.48 15.40
CA LEU A 571 -34.51 43.99 15.53
C LEU A 571 -34.37 42.55 15.03
N LEU A 572 -35.34 41.69 15.31
CA LEU A 572 -35.37 40.31 14.80
C LEU A 572 -35.57 40.27 13.27
N GLU A 573 -36.42 41.14 12.73
CA GLU A 573 -36.59 41.26 11.27
C GLU A 573 -35.33 41.75 10.56
N LYS A 574 -34.65 42.79 11.08
CA LYS A 574 -33.37 43.24 10.57
C LYS A 574 -32.29 42.14 10.64
N GLN A 575 -32.26 41.37 11.71
CA GLN A 575 -31.37 40.24 11.82
C GLN A 575 -31.66 39.16 10.75
N LYS A 576 -32.94 38.86 10.53
CA LYS A 576 -33.38 37.91 9.50
C LYS A 576 -33.02 38.36 8.08
N GLU A 577 -33.26 39.66 7.76
CA GLU A 577 -32.85 40.24 6.49
C GLU A 577 -31.33 40.28 6.29
N GLY A 578 -30.57 40.64 7.35
CA GLY A 578 -29.12 40.61 7.32
C GLY A 578 -28.57 39.20 7.06
N LYS A 579 -29.12 38.20 7.70
CA LYS A 579 -28.78 36.77 7.47
C LYS A 579 -29.12 36.34 6.03
N LYS A 580 -30.26 36.79 5.49
CA LYS A 580 -30.66 36.48 4.12
C LYS A 580 -29.71 37.09 3.08
N ARG A 581 -29.22 38.34 3.31
CA ARG A 581 -28.21 38.99 2.46
C ARG A 581 -26.86 38.29 2.57
N MET A 582 -26.40 37.99 3.76
CA MET A 582 -25.12 37.28 3.96
C MET A 582 -25.11 35.89 3.30
N ARG A 583 -26.24 35.20 3.29
CA ARG A 583 -26.39 33.90 2.60
C ARG A 583 -26.25 34.04 1.08
N GLN A 584 -26.60 35.16 0.50
CA GLN A 584 -26.50 35.41 -0.96
C GLN A 584 -25.06 35.68 -1.42
N PHE A 585 -24.19 36.17 -0.52
CA PHE A 585 -22.84 36.61 -0.84
C PHE A 585 -21.74 35.86 -0.04
N GLY A 586 -22.11 35.00 0.89
CA GLY A 586 -21.15 34.28 1.73
C GLY A 586 -20.65 33.01 1.05
N ASN A 587 -19.36 32.97 0.71
CA ASN A 587 -18.68 31.72 0.43
C ASN A 587 -18.55 30.94 1.74
N VAL A 588 -18.82 29.63 1.69
CA VAL A 588 -18.62 28.71 2.81
C VAL A 588 -17.25 28.09 2.63
N GLU A 589 -16.31 28.41 3.52
CA GLU A 589 -15.04 27.70 3.60
C GLU A 589 -15.30 26.31 4.17
N ILE A 590 -14.88 25.28 3.45
CA ILE A 590 -14.95 23.90 3.88
C ILE A 590 -13.57 23.56 4.43
N PRO A 591 -13.44 23.25 5.74
CA PRO A 591 -12.15 22.92 6.32
C PRO A 591 -11.64 21.58 5.77
N GLN A 592 -10.33 21.40 5.77
CA GLN A 592 -9.69 20.15 5.34
C GLN A 592 -10.21 18.93 6.10
N SER A 593 -10.47 19.07 7.41
CA SER A 593 -11.05 18.03 8.24
C SER A 593 -12.39 17.50 7.70
N ALA A 594 -13.18 18.34 7.01
CA ALA A 594 -14.44 17.93 6.42
C ALA A 594 -14.26 16.93 5.26
N PHE A 595 -13.19 17.06 4.47
CA PHE A 595 -12.88 16.09 3.42
C PHE A 595 -12.41 14.76 4.02
N MET A 596 -11.60 14.81 5.08
CA MET A 596 -11.12 13.62 5.79
C MET A 596 -12.23 12.90 6.56
N SER A 597 -13.15 13.64 7.18
CA SER A 597 -14.25 13.04 7.96
C SER A 597 -15.20 12.20 7.11
N VAL A 598 -15.33 12.53 5.83
CA VAL A 598 -16.15 11.78 4.88
C VAL A 598 -15.53 10.42 4.52
N LEU A 599 -14.22 10.25 4.71
CA LEU A 599 -13.53 8.98 4.45
C LEU A 599 -13.81 7.92 5.53
N LYS A 600 -14.15 8.36 6.75
CA LYS A 600 -14.36 7.50 7.94
C LYS A 600 -15.85 7.46 8.29
N LEU A 601 -16.67 6.87 7.42
CA LEU A 601 -18.14 6.92 7.57
C LEU A 601 -18.70 6.07 8.72
N ASP A 602 -18.00 5.03 9.16
CA ASP A 602 -18.49 4.08 10.16
C ASP A 602 -17.73 4.12 11.51
N GLU A 603 -16.81 5.09 11.73
CA GLU A 603 -16.27 5.37 13.07
C GLU A 603 -17.29 6.20 13.86
N ASP A 604 -18.09 5.54 14.72
CA ASP A 604 -18.85 6.11 15.85
C ASP A 604 -18.44 5.41 17.15
#